data_0d338b1b976f7c794a0b67553f81c41e
#
_entry.id   0d338b1b976f7c794a0b67553f81c41e
#
_cell.length_a   1.000
_cell.length_b   1.000
_cell.length_c   1.000
_cell.angle_alpha   90.00
_cell.angle_beta   90.00
_cell.angle_gamma   90.00
#
_symmetry.space_group_name_H-M   'P 1'
#
loop_
_entity.id
_entity.type
_entity.pdbx_description
1 polymer ?
#
loop_
_entity_poly.entity_id
_entity_poly.type
_entity_poly.pdbx_seq_one_letter_code
_entity_poly.pdbx_strand_id
1 'polypeptide(L)'
;SRRVPYIIGVAGSVAVGKSTTSRILQALLQRWKSSPKVDLVTTDGFLFSNAELEARGLMDRKGFPESYDRARFVSFLADLKSGKPDVRVPVYSHLVYDLVPGEELVVDRPDILIVEGLNILQPGELPKTGRPILFASDFLDFSIYIDAEIGDLRDWFMERFRRLRETAFADPRSFFHRFSQMDLDEAE
;
A
#
# COMPACT_ATOMS: atom_id res chain seq x y z
N SER A 1 -25.33 14.39 -9.22
CA SER A 1 -24.03 15.07 -9.20
C SER A 1 -22.93 14.03 -9.12
N ARG A 2 -21.88 14.17 -9.91
CA ARG A 2 -20.68 13.32 -9.78
C ARG A 2 -20.08 13.55 -8.38
N ARG A 3 -20.09 12.54 -7.52
CA ARG A 3 -19.36 12.60 -6.26
C ARG A 3 -17.87 12.34 -6.57
N VAL A 4 -17.03 13.32 -6.34
CA VAL A 4 -15.59 13.21 -6.42
C VAL A 4 -15.09 12.94 -5.01
N PRO A 5 -14.36 11.84 -4.75
CA PRO A 5 -13.89 11.53 -3.41
C PRO A 5 -12.84 12.53 -2.92
N TYR A 6 -12.87 12.81 -1.63
CA TYR A 6 -11.74 13.44 -0.95
C TYR A 6 -10.67 12.37 -0.67
N ILE A 7 -9.46 12.53 -1.22
CA ILE A 7 -8.41 11.53 -1.15
C ILE A 7 -7.35 11.93 -0.13
N ILE A 8 -7.16 11.07 0.87
CA ILE A 8 -6.14 11.23 1.93
C ILE A 8 -5.04 10.21 1.68
N GLY A 9 -3.82 10.69 1.45
CA GLY A 9 -2.63 9.84 1.36
C GLY A 9 -1.98 9.65 2.74
N VAL A 10 -1.67 8.42 3.12
CA VAL A 10 -0.93 8.09 4.35
C VAL A 10 0.39 7.43 3.97
N ALA A 11 1.48 8.16 4.13
CA ALA A 11 2.84 7.72 3.82
C ALA A 11 3.68 7.56 5.08
N GLY A 12 4.83 6.91 4.94
CA GLY A 12 5.81 6.72 6.02
C GLY A 12 6.63 5.47 5.80
N SER A 13 7.63 5.25 6.62
CA SER A 13 8.55 4.13 6.51
C SER A 13 7.90 2.76 6.83
N VAL A 14 8.62 1.67 6.56
CA VAL A 14 8.24 0.32 7.01
C VAL A 14 8.15 0.29 8.54
N ALA A 15 7.22 -0.46 9.07
CA ALA A 15 6.96 -0.65 10.51
C ALA A 15 6.49 0.59 11.30
N VAL A 16 6.40 1.77 10.69
CA VAL A 16 5.97 3.02 11.37
C VAL A 16 4.50 3.06 11.79
N GLY A 17 3.70 2.04 11.42
CA GLY A 17 2.28 1.97 11.82
C GLY A 17 1.28 2.58 10.85
N LYS A 18 1.64 2.82 9.58
CA LYS A 18 0.73 3.38 8.55
C LYS A 18 -0.63 2.69 8.50
N SER A 19 -0.65 1.36 8.40
CA SER A 19 -1.89 0.59 8.27
C SER A 19 -2.76 0.69 9.52
N THR A 20 -2.16 0.74 10.70
CA THR A 20 -2.88 0.96 11.97
C THR A 20 -3.49 2.35 12.00
N THR A 21 -2.70 3.38 11.70
CA THR A 21 -3.16 4.78 11.64
C THR A 21 -4.28 4.95 10.63
N SER A 22 -4.14 4.38 9.44
CA SER A 22 -5.14 4.45 8.37
C SER A 22 -6.47 3.81 8.76
N ARG A 23 -6.44 2.65 9.44
CA ARG A 23 -7.65 1.98 9.95
C ARG A 23 -8.33 2.76 11.07
N ILE A 24 -7.55 3.35 11.98
CA ILE A 24 -8.08 4.22 13.04
C ILE A 24 -8.73 5.45 12.41
N LEU A 25 -8.05 6.10 11.47
CA LEU A 25 -8.58 7.25 10.75
C LEU A 25 -9.88 6.91 10.01
N GLN A 26 -9.93 5.77 9.32
CA GLN A 26 -11.14 5.28 8.67
C GLN A 26 -12.29 5.13 9.66
N ALA A 27 -12.05 4.44 10.79
CA ALA A 27 -13.06 4.22 11.82
C ALA A 27 -13.56 5.52 12.45
N LEU A 28 -12.70 6.52 12.63
CA LEU A 28 -13.07 7.82 13.16
C LEU A 28 -13.91 8.62 12.14
N LEU A 29 -13.49 8.64 10.88
CA LEU A 29 -14.20 9.36 9.82
C LEU A 29 -15.59 8.76 9.55
N GLN A 30 -15.74 7.44 9.57
CA GLN A 30 -17.03 6.77 9.42
C GLN A 30 -18.04 7.10 10.54
N ARG A 31 -17.55 7.50 11.72
CA ARG A 31 -18.38 7.92 12.85
C ARG A 31 -18.73 9.41 12.83
N TRP A 32 -18.27 10.15 11.84
CA TRP A 32 -18.61 11.57 11.71
C TRP A 32 -20.12 11.77 11.55
N LYS A 33 -20.63 12.94 11.98
CA LYS A 33 -22.09 13.22 11.97
C LYS A 33 -22.77 13.04 10.61
N SER A 34 -22.02 13.24 9.51
CA SER A 34 -22.49 13.03 8.14
C SER A 34 -22.41 11.56 7.69
N SER A 35 -21.82 10.66 8.51
CA SER A 35 -21.62 9.23 8.22
C SER A 35 -21.10 9.01 6.78
N PRO A 36 -19.94 9.56 6.40
CA PRO A 36 -19.43 9.44 5.05
C PRO A 36 -19.05 7.99 4.74
N LYS A 37 -19.16 7.60 3.47
CA LYS A 37 -18.59 6.34 2.99
C LYS A 37 -17.07 6.52 2.87
N VAL A 38 -16.32 5.80 3.71
CA VAL A 38 -14.85 5.87 3.75
C VAL A 38 -14.26 4.53 3.33
N ASP A 39 -13.59 4.51 2.19
CA ASP A 39 -12.86 3.33 1.71
C ASP A 39 -11.35 3.49 2.02
N LEU A 40 -10.67 2.35 2.22
CA LEU A 40 -9.23 2.27 2.48
C LEU A 40 -8.59 1.34 1.46
N VAL A 41 -7.56 1.83 0.78
CA VAL A 41 -6.77 1.09 -0.21
C VAL A 41 -5.30 1.16 0.16
N THR A 42 -4.61 0.01 0.11
CA THR A 42 -3.15 -0.05 0.22
C THR A 42 -2.51 -0.07 -1.16
N THR A 43 -1.36 0.57 -1.30
CA THR A 43 -0.60 0.56 -2.55
C THR A 43 -0.03 -0.81 -2.91
N ASP A 44 -0.03 -1.77 -1.98
CA ASP A 44 0.47 -3.12 -2.24
C ASP A 44 -0.31 -3.85 -3.36
N GLY A 45 -1.59 -3.50 -3.57
CA GLY A 45 -2.38 -3.96 -4.71
C GLY A 45 -1.88 -3.49 -6.08
N PHE A 46 -0.95 -2.54 -6.11
CA PHE A 46 -0.32 -2.04 -7.32
C PHE A 46 1.13 -2.52 -7.49
N LEU A 47 1.60 -3.44 -6.65
CA LEU A 47 2.84 -4.17 -6.91
C LEU A 47 2.69 -5.01 -8.19
N PHE A 48 3.77 -5.17 -8.94
CA PHE A 48 3.84 -6.23 -9.93
C PHE A 48 3.78 -7.60 -9.23
N SER A 49 3.21 -8.60 -9.89
CA SER A 49 3.20 -9.98 -9.38
C SER A 49 4.64 -10.52 -9.22
N ASN A 50 4.82 -11.52 -8.34
CA ASN A 50 6.13 -12.14 -8.18
C ASN A 50 6.67 -12.66 -9.52
N ALA A 51 5.83 -13.27 -10.34
CA ALA A 51 6.23 -13.75 -11.66
C ALA A 51 6.74 -12.63 -12.58
N GLU A 52 6.09 -11.45 -12.55
CA GLU A 52 6.56 -10.28 -13.31
C GLU A 52 7.84 -9.71 -12.72
N LEU A 53 7.98 -9.65 -11.40
CA LEU A 53 9.20 -9.17 -10.74
C LEU A 53 10.39 -10.08 -11.02
N GLU A 54 10.19 -11.40 -11.02
CA GLU A 54 11.20 -12.39 -11.40
C GLU A 54 11.62 -12.22 -12.86
N ALA A 55 10.65 -12.11 -13.77
CA ALA A 55 10.93 -11.90 -15.21
C ALA A 55 11.70 -10.59 -15.49
N ARG A 56 11.54 -9.59 -14.62
CA ARG A 56 12.23 -8.28 -14.70
C ARG A 56 13.54 -8.24 -13.91
N GLY A 57 13.87 -9.29 -13.13
CA GLY A 57 15.00 -9.29 -12.21
C GLY A 57 14.86 -8.31 -11.06
N LEU A 58 13.63 -8.06 -10.59
CA LEU A 58 13.29 -7.06 -9.57
C LEU A 58 12.80 -7.65 -8.25
N MET A 59 12.86 -8.98 -8.04
CA MET A 59 12.38 -9.60 -6.80
C MET A 59 13.06 -9.03 -5.55
N ASP A 60 14.37 -8.80 -5.61
CA ASP A 60 15.15 -8.22 -4.49
C ASP A 60 14.81 -6.73 -4.26
N ARG A 61 14.09 -6.13 -5.20
CA ARG A 61 13.63 -4.73 -5.15
C ARG A 61 12.15 -4.60 -4.86
N LYS A 62 11.50 -5.69 -4.43
CA LYS A 62 10.08 -5.65 -4.08
C LYS A 62 9.82 -4.72 -2.89
N GLY A 63 8.85 -3.81 -3.04
CA GLY A 63 8.57 -2.73 -2.10
C GLY A 63 9.28 -1.41 -2.44
N PHE A 64 10.30 -1.42 -3.31
CA PHE A 64 10.90 -0.20 -3.84
C PHE A 64 10.08 0.36 -5.03
N PRO A 65 10.23 1.64 -5.39
CA PRO A 65 9.38 2.31 -6.39
C PRO A 65 9.26 1.60 -7.72
N GLU A 66 10.33 0.95 -8.19
CA GLU A 66 10.38 0.22 -9.45
C GLU A 66 9.58 -1.08 -9.47
N SER A 67 9.17 -1.59 -8.30
CA SER A 67 8.35 -2.80 -8.17
C SER A 67 6.85 -2.54 -8.28
N TYR A 68 6.43 -1.27 -8.41
CA TYR A 68 5.04 -0.87 -8.50
C TYR A 68 4.63 -0.52 -9.93
N ASP A 69 3.43 -0.94 -10.33
CA ASP A 69 2.75 -0.43 -11.53
C ASP A 69 2.19 0.98 -11.26
N ARG A 70 3.07 1.96 -11.36
CA ARG A 70 2.73 3.37 -11.13
C ARG A 70 1.68 3.88 -12.10
N ALA A 71 1.71 3.42 -13.34
CA ALA A 71 0.74 3.84 -14.36
C ALA A 71 -0.67 3.38 -13.97
N ARG A 72 -0.80 2.12 -13.53
CA ARG A 72 -2.07 1.58 -13.02
C ARG A 72 -2.55 2.32 -11.77
N PHE A 73 -1.65 2.66 -10.85
CA PHE A 73 -2.00 3.41 -9.65
C PHE A 73 -2.51 4.82 -9.97
N VAL A 74 -1.82 5.56 -10.84
CA VAL A 74 -2.24 6.90 -11.29
C VAL A 74 -3.58 6.82 -12.03
N SER A 75 -3.77 5.82 -12.91
CA SER A 75 -5.04 5.59 -13.60
C SER A 75 -6.19 5.32 -12.64
N PHE A 76 -5.95 4.51 -11.58
CA PHE A 76 -6.92 4.24 -10.53
C PHE A 76 -7.38 5.55 -9.84
N LEU A 77 -6.44 6.41 -9.45
CA LEU A 77 -6.75 7.68 -8.80
C LEU A 77 -7.52 8.64 -9.75
N ALA A 78 -7.12 8.68 -11.03
CA ALA A 78 -7.81 9.47 -12.06
C ALA A 78 -9.25 8.98 -12.30
N ASP A 79 -9.46 7.67 -12.37
CA ASP A 79 -10.78 7.07 -12.51
C ASP A 79 -11.70 7.47 -11.35
N LEU A 80 -11.21 7.42 -10.11
CA LEU A 80 -11.97 7.84 -8.94
C LEU A 80 -12.28 9.35 -8.94
N LYS A 81 -11.29 10.18 -9.26
CA LYS A 81 -11.51 11.64 -9.38
C LYS A 81 -12.44 12.00 -10.52
N SER A 82 -12.57 11.16 -11.55
CA SER A 82 -13.56 11.32 -12.60
C SER A 82 -14.99 10.91 -12.18
N GLY A 83 -15.14 10.32 -10.99
CA GLY A 83 -16.42 9.80 -10.47
C GLY A 83 -16.85 8.48 -11.11
N LYS A 84 -15.91 7.70 -11.67
CA LYS A 84 -16.16 6.38 -12.23
C LYS A 84 -16.63 5.42 -11.12
N PRO A 85 -17.70 4.66 -11.33
CA PRO A 85 -18.13 3.64 -10.39
C PRO A 85 -17.26 2.37 -10.49
N ASP A 86 -17.31 1.53 -9.46
CA ASP A 86 -16.76 0.16 -9.46
C ASP A 86 -15.30 0.08 -9.92
N VAL A 87 -14.46 1.02 -9.44
CA VAL A 87 -13.02 1.00 -9.75
C VAL A 87 -12.36 -0.12 -8.95
N ARG A 88 -11.57 -0.96 -9.63
CA ARG A 88 -11.05 -2.21 -9.07
C ARG A 88 -9.56 -2.12 -8.79
N VAL A 89 -9.16 -2.73 -7.68
CA VAL A 89 -7.77 -2.86 -7.25
C VAL A 89 -7.50 -4.33 -6.92
N PRO A 90 -6.41 -4.95 -7.42
CA PRO A 90 -6.04 -6.30 -7.02
C PRO A 90 -5.84 -6.42 -5.51
N VAL A 91 -6.21 -7.55 -4.97
CA VAL A 91 -5.94 -7.90 -3.58
C VAL A 91 -4.50 -8.41 -3.46
N TYR A 92 -3.76 -7.85 -2.50
CA TYR A 92 -2.45 -8.34 -2.11
C TYR A 92 -2.53 -9.16 -0.83
N SER A 93 -1.88 -10.30 -0.80
CA SER A 93 -1.78 -11.15 0.39
C SER A 93 -0.37 -11.15 0.96
N HIS A 94 -0.23 -10.67 2.18
CA HIS A 94 1.03 -10.76 2.92
C HIS A 94 1.41 -12.21 3.27
N LEU A 95 0.44 -13.13 3.31
CA LEU A 95 0.71 -14.54 3.58
C LEU A 95 1.49 -15.18 2.44
N VAL A 96 1.01 -15.04 1.20
CA VAL A 96 1.68 -15.58 0.01
C VAL A 96 2.68 -14.60 -0.60
N TYR A 97 2.77 -13.39 -0.04
CA TYR A 97 3.66 -12.31 -0.48
C TYR A 97 3.48 -11.98 -1.96
N ASP A 98 2.22 -11.99 -2.44
CA ASP A 98 1.88 -11.73 -3.85
C ASP A 98 0.45 -11.22 -4.01
N LEU A 99 0.11 -10.79 -5.23
CA LEU A 99 -1.26 -10.55 -5.64
C LEU A 99 -2.05 -11.87 -5.62
N VAL A 100 -3.30 -11.81 -5.17
CA VAL A 100 -4.19 -12.99 -5.18
C VAL A 100 -4.88 -13.07 -6.53
N PRO A 101 -4.63 -14.13 -7.34
CA PRO A 101 -5.20 -14.23 -8.66
C PRO A 101 -6.74 -14.20 -8.65
N GLY A 102 -7.31 -13.30 -9.43
CA GLY A 102 -8.76 -13.18 -9.58
C GLY A 102 -9.49 -12.48 -8.43
N GLU A 103 -8.80 -12.05 -7.38
CA GLU A 103 -9.39 -11.27 -6.30
C GLU A 103 -9.14 -9.77 -6.49
N GLU A 104 -10.23 -9.00 -6.38
CA GLU A 104 -10.19 -7.54 -6.50
C GLU A 104 -11.05 -6.88 -5.44
N LEU A 105 -10.54 -5.78 -4.88
CA LEU A 105 -11.30 -4.85 -4.07
C LEU A 105 -12.04 -3.89 -5.01
N VAL A 106 -13.35 -3.72 -4.81
CA VAL A 106 -14.16 -2.76 -5.55
C VAL A 106 -14.31 -1.49 -4.74
N VAL A 107 -13.90 -0.37 -5.31
CA VAL A 107 -14.05 0.99 -4.76
C VAL A 107 -15.14 1.70 -5.56
N ASP A 108 -16.33 1.81 -4.97
CA ASP A 108 -17.49 2.43 -5.63
C ASP A 108 -17.82 3.78 -4.99
N ARG A 109 -17.36 4.84 -5.62
CA ARG A 109 -17.69 6.25 -5.30
C ARG A 109 -17.73 6.55 -3.80
N PRO A 110 -16.62 6.37 -3.06
CA PRO A 110 -16.56 6.77 -1.67
C PRO A 110 -16.68 8.31 -1.55
N ASP A 111 -17.11 8.80 -0.38
CA ASP A 111 -17.00 10.21 -0.03
C ASP A 111 -15.55 10.56 0.31
N ILE A 112 -14.87 9.66 1.00
CA ILE A 112 -13.45 9.75 1.37
C ILE A 112 -12.74 8.46 0.98
N LEU A 113 -11.59 8.59 0.32
CA LEU A 113 -10.67 7.48 0.10
C LEU A 113 -9.40 7.71 0.89
N ILE A 114 -9.03 6.77 1.72
CA ILE A 114 -7.70 6.72 2.34
C ILE A 114 -6.83 5.79 1.49
N VAL A 115 -5.69 6.30 1.03
CA VAL A 115 -4.68 5.50 0.33
C VAL A 115 -3.44 5.45 1.18
N GLU A 116 -2.99 4.25 1.54
CA GLU A 116 -1.79 4.07 2.35
C GLU A 116 -0.69 3.33 1.60
N GLY A 117 0.56 3.74 1.81
CA GLY A 117 1.71 3.07 1.22
C GLY A 117 3.04 3.78 1.40
N LEU A 118 4.12 3.08 1.02
CA LEU A 118 5.49 3.57 1.15
C LEU A 118 5.79 4.72 0.18
N ASN A 119 5.29 4.61 -1.05
CA ASN A 119 5.75 5.40 -2.20
C ASN A 119 4.75 6.47 -2.67
N ILE A 120 3.69 6.75 -1.89
CA ILE A 120 2.59 7.63 -2.30
C ILE A 120 3.07 9.08 -2.55
N LEU A 121 4.00 9.55 -1.74
CA LEU A 121 4.53 10.92 -1.81
C LEU A 121 5.88 11.00 -2.55
N GLN A 122 6.37 9.89 -3.09
CA GLN A 122 7.62 9.91 -3.83
C GLN A 122 7.46 10.64 -5.16
N PRO A 123 8.32 11.65 -5.44
CA PRO A 123 8.40 12.23 -6.76
C PRO A 123 8.91 11.17 -7.74
N GLY A 124 8.28 11.07 -8.90
CA GLY A 124 8.83 10.27 -9.99
C GLY A 124 9.98 11.02 -10.69
N GLU A 125 10.78 10.28 -11.46
CA GLU A 125 11.72 10.93 -12.36
C GLU A 125 10.97 11.76 -13.40
N LEU A 126 11.38 13.01 -13.57
CA LEU A 126 10.82 13.86 -14.62
C LEU A 126 11.25 13.30 -15.98
N PRO A 127 10.34 13.16 -16.95
CA PRO A 127 10.70 12.66 -18.26
C PRO A 127 11.66 13.62 -18.95
N LYS A 128 12.70 13.08 -19.52
CA LYS A 128 13.67 13.84 -20.33
C LYS A 128 13.04 14.49 -21.58
N THR A 129 11.80 14.10 -21.90
CA THR A 129 11.06 14.53 -23.11
C THR A 129 10.19 15.78 -22.91
N GLY A 130 10.18 16.40 -21.71
CA GLY A 130 9.38 17.60 -21.44
C GLY A 130 7.86 17.41 -21.44
N ARG A 131 7.36 16.16 -21.53
CA ARG A 131 5.93 15.88 -21.41
C ARG A 131 5.54 15.89 -19.93
N PRO A 132 4.43 16.55 -19.55
CA PRO A 132 3.94 16.49 -18.18
C PRO A 132 3.57 15.06 -17.83
N ILE A 133 4.00 14.58 -16.66
CA ILE A 133 3.53 13.33 -16.04
C ILE A 133 2.73 13.67 -14.79
N LEU A 134 1.68 12.88 -14.56
CA LEU A 134 0.92 12.94 -13.33
C LEU A 134 1.58 12.06 -12.27
N PHE A 135 1.67 12.57 -11.06
CA PHE A 135 2.10 11.84 -9.88
C PHE A 135 0.89 11.47 -9.03
N ALA A 136 1.02 10.45 -8.20
CA ALA A 136 -0.04 10.10 -7.26
C ALA A 136 -0.39 11.26 -6.33
N SER A 137 0.60 12.06 -5.94
CA SER A 137 0.42 13.26 -5.11
C SER A 137 -0.48 14.31 -5.73
N ASP A 138 -0.58 14.39 -7.07
CA ASP A 138 -1.45 15.37 -7.75
C ASP A 138 -2.95 15.10 -7.54
N PHE A 139 -3.30 13.88 -7.10
CA PHE A 139 -4.67 13.46 -6.83
C PHE A 139 -5.05 13.55 -5.35
N LEU A 140 -4.08 13.79 -4.45
CA LEU A 140 -4.33 13.86 -3.02
C LEU A 140 -4.88 15.23 -2.63
N ASP A 141 -5.96 15.24 -1.87
CA ASP A 141 -6.49 16.46 -1.26
C ASP A 141 -5.82 16.75 0.08
N PHE A 142 -5.31 15.71 0.73
CA PHE A 142 -4.56 15.80 1.97
C PHE A 142 -3.53 14.67 2.07
N SER A 143 -2.41 14.92 2.73
CA SER A 143 -1.39 13.91 2.97
C SER A 143 -0.93 13.91 4.42
N ILE A 144 -0.71 12.71 4.95
CA ILE A 144 -0.15 12.46 6.27
C ILE A 144 1.14 11.70 6.07
N TYR A 145 2.24 12.24 6.56
CA TYR A 145 3.51 11.52 6.63
C TYR A 145 3.77 11.12 8.08
N ILE A 146 3.91 9.81 8.32
CA ILE A 146 4.23 9.29 9.64
C ILE A 146 5.73 9.10 9.69
N ASP A 147 6.36 9.88 10.57
CA ASP A 147 7.80 9.89 10.77
C ASP A 147 8.17 9.25 12.11
N ALA A 148 9.35 8.68 12.20
CA ALA A 148 9.95 8.15 13.42
C ALA A 148 11.48 8.10 13.30
N GLU A 149 12.15 8.07 14.44
CA GLU A 149 13.60 7.92 14.48
C GLU A 149 14.03 6.56 13.90
N ILE A 150 15.16 6.52 13.21
CA ILE A 150 15.67 5.30 12.55
C ILE A 150 15.86 4.17 13.56
N GLY A 151 16.30 4.49 14.78
CA GLY A 151 16.45 3.50 15.86
C GLY A 151 15.12 2.82 16.20
N ASP A 152 14.07 3.62 16.40
CA ASP A 152 12.72 3.11 16.70
C ASP A 152 12.18 2.24 15.56
N LEU A 153 12.36 2.69 14.30
CA LEU A 153 11.93 1.93 13.13
C LEU A 153 12.58 0.56 13.05
N ARG A 154 13.90 0.49 13.35
CA ARG A 154 14.64 -0.76 13.41
C ARG A 154 14.08 -1.68 14.50
N ASP A 155 13.90 -1.17 15.70
CA ASP A 155 13.42 -1.95 16.84
C ASP A 155 11.99 -2.46 16.59
N TRP A 156 11.10 -1.64 16.09
CA TRP A 156 9.73 -2.05 15.72
C TRP A 156 9.71 -3.05 14.57
N PHE A 157 10.60 -2.91 13.59
CA PHE A 157 10.72 -3.88 12.50
C PHE A 157 11.15 -5.24 13.03
N MET A 158 12.17 -5.29 13.90
CA MET A 158 12.68 -6.53 14.51
C MET A 158 11.64 -7.17 15.43
N GLU A 159 10.96 -6.40 16.27
CA GLU A 159 9.87 -6.89 17.12
C GLU A 159 8.73 -7.48 16.26
N ARG A 160 8.32 -6.77 15.20
CA ARG A 160 7.31 -7.25 14.25
C ARG A 160 7.77 -8.54 13.56
N PHE A 161 9.01 -8.63 13.14
CA PHE A 161 9.58 -9.83 12.51
C PHE A 161 9.52 -11.02 13.46
N ARG A 162 10.00 -10.88 14.71
CA ARG A 162 9.95 -11.94 15.73
C ARG A 162 8.52 -12.43 15.96
N ARG A 163 7.56 -11.51 16.11
CA ARG A 163 6.16 -11.87 16.27
C ARG A 163 5.59 -12.59 15.05
N LEU A 164 5.90 -12.14 13.84
CA LEU A 164 5.45 -12.79 12.61
C LEU A 164 6.06 -14.19 12.45
N ARG A 165 7.29 -14.38 12.85
CA ARG A 165 7.96 -15.68 12.86
C ARG A 165 7.21 -16.71 13.71
N GLU A 166 6.69 -16.29 14.86
CA GLU A 166 5.91 -17.15 15.76
C GLU A 166 4.44 -17.33 15.34
N THR A 167 3.93 -16.50 14.44
CA THR A 167 2.52 -16.48 14.04
C THR A 167 2.33 -16.74 12.55
N ALA A 168 2.29 -15.69 11.73
CA ALA A 168 1.97 -15.81 10.31
C ALA A 168 2.99 -16.63 9.51
N PHE A 169 4.28 -16.62 9.88
CA PHE A 169 5.30 -17.41 9.20
C PHE A 169 5.25 -18.89 9.61
N ALA A 170 4.63 -19.23 10.74
CA ALA A 170 4.41 -20.61 11.14
C ALA A 170 3.40 -21.34 10.25
N ASP A 171 2.54 -20.61 9.52
CA ASP A 171 1.63 -21.20 8.51
C ASP A 171 2.48 -21.76 7.34
N PRO A 172 2.34 -23.08 7.01
CA PRO A 172 3.08 -23.69 5.90
C PRO A 172 2.83 -23.04 4.53
N ARG A 173 1.73 -22.31 4.37
CA ARG A 173 1.39 -21.56 3.14
C ARG A 173 2.11 -20.22 3.06
N SER A 174 2.76 -19.77 4.15
CA SER A 174 3.46 -18.51 4.17
C SER A 174 4.69 -18.55 3.26
N PHE A 175 4.84 -17.52 2.43
CA PHE A 175 6.05 -17.30 1.64
C PHE A 175 7.32 -17.27 2.52
N PHE A 176 7.17 -16.76 3.74
CA PHE A 176 8.25 -16.62 4.72
C PHE A 176 8.33 -17.80 5.70
N HIS A 177 7.63 -18.92 5.43
CA HIS A 177 7.61 -20.09 6.33
C HIS A 177 9.01 -20.58 6.72
N ARG A 178 9.99 -20.50 5.83
CA ARG A 178 11.39 -20.89 6.09
C ARG A 178 11.95 -20.21 7.35
N PHE A 179 11.61 -18.94 7.61
CA PHE A 179 12.12 -18.20 8.76
C PHE A 179 11.55 -18.70 10.10
N SER A 180 10.41 -19.36 10.11
CA SER A 180 9.87 -20.00 11.32
C SER A 180 10.64 -21.27 11.72
N GLN A 181 11.41 -21.87 10.79
CA GLN A 181 12.18 -23.08 10.98
C GLN A 181 13.65 -22.82 11.31
N MET A 182 14.14 -21.59 11.16
CA MET A 182 15.52 -21.19 11.41
C MET A 182 15.70 -20.78 12.87
N ASP A 183 16.91 -20.87 13.40
CA ASP A 183 17.23 -20.25 14.69
C ASP A 183 17.08 -18.72 14.60
N LEU A 184 16.82 -18.06 15.73
CA LEU A 184 16.53 -16.63 15.75
C LEU A 184 17.73 -15.81 15.23
N ASP A 185 18.93 -16.15 15.69
CA ASP A 185 20.16 -15.45 15.30
C ASP A 185 20.51 -15.64 13.81
N GLU A 186 20.03 -16.73 13.20
CA GLU A 186 20.22 -17.02 11.77
C GLU A 186 19.16 -16.33 10.91
N ALA A 187 17.98 -16.04 11.47
CA ALA A 187 16.86 -15.43 10.79
C ALA A 187 16.91 -13.88 10.80
N GLU A 188 17.59 -13.26 11.78
CA GLU A 188 17.82 -11.82 11.93
C GLU A 188 19.03 -11.33 11.13
#